data_a6e9bb2dd20aaa711d0359f9aee3c484
#
_entry.id   a6e9bb2dd20aaa711d0359f9aee3c484
#
_cell.length_a   1.000
_cell.length_b   1.000
_cell.length_c   1.000
_cell.angle_alpha   90.00
_cell.angle_beta   90.00
_cell.angle_gamma   90.00
#
_symmetry.space_group_name_H-M   'P 1'
#
loop_
_entity.id
_entity.type
_entity.pdbx_description
1 polymer ?
#
loop_
_entity_poly.entity_id
_entity_poly.type
_entity_poly.pdbx_seq_one_letter_code
_entity_poly.pdbx_strand_id
1 'polypeptide(L)'
;MREKLASVLFGGSCFLCRGAARTLLCAQCDAELPRLEHPLCPRCALESPGGAICGRCLTHSPAYDATYAALTYDFPADALVHALKFRGELALAPLLAGLLAPKVRSLRIDHVVPVPLSAERLKSRGYNQAVEIARHLRSDALELALCERTRDAPPQIELPYGERQRNVRGAFRCTRSLDGARIAVVDDVMTTGATLDEIARTLKAAGAAHVENWVVTRTPLHA
;
A
#
# COMPACT_ATOMS: atom_id res chain seq x y z
N MET A 1 -5.27 3.95 -39.11
CA MET A 1 -3.89 3.86 -39.64
C MET A 1 -3.01 5.09 -39.26
N ARG A 2 -3.60 6.21 -38.82
CA ARG A 2 -2.84 7.43 -38.38
C ARG A 2 -2.40 7.42 -36.93
N GLU A 3 -3.09 6.68 -36.01
CA GLU A 3 -2.73 6.62 -34.59
C GLU A 3 -1.52 5.73 -34.30
N LYS A 4 -1.21 4.76 -35.14
CA LYS A 4 -0.01 3.90 -34.97
C LYS A 4 1.31 4.57 -35.37
N LEU A 5 1.30 5.65 -36.12
CA LEU A 5 2.53 6.37 -36.51
C LEU A 5 2.98 7.40 -35.47
N ALA A 6 2.08 7.96 -34.66
CA ALA A 6 2.43 8.94 -33.64
C ALA A 6 3.17 8.30 -32.45
N SER A 7 2.90 7.02 -32.13
CA SER A 7 3.56 6.29 -31.04
C SER A 7 5.02 5.87 -31.35
N VAL A 8 5.46 5.97 -32.61
CA VAL A 8 6.83 5.62 -33.04
C VAL A 8 7.80 6.80 -32.96
N LEU A 9 7.27 8.03 -32.95
CA LEU A 9 8.09 9.26 -32.98
C LEU A 9 8.31 9.92 -31.60
N PHE A 10 7.57 9.54 -30.56
CA PHE A 10 7.78 10.01 -29.21
C PHE A 10 8.00 8.81 -28.28
N GLY A 11 9.15 8.14 -28.45
CA GLY A 11 9.61 7.15 -27.51
C GLY A 11 9.85 7.81 -26.13
N GLY A 12 9.04 7.48 -25.13
CA GLY A 12 9.26 7.89 -23.75
C GLY A 12 10.57 7.31 -23.22
N SER A 13 11.06 7.81 -22.10
CA SER A 13 12.19 7.23 -21.38
C SER A 13 11.72 6.43 -20.18
N CYS A 14 12.37 5.31 -19.89
CA CYS A 14 12.16 4.53 -18.69
C CYS A 14 12.42 5.38 -17.44
N PHE A 15 11.50 5.34 -16.48
CA PHE A 15 11.63 6.11 -15.24
C PHE A 15 12.90 5.75 -14.45
N LEU A 16 13.27 4.47 -14.42
CA LEU A 16 14.44 3.99 -13.66
C LEU A 16 15.75 4.17 -14.40
N CYS A 17 15.93 3.56 -15.57
CA CYS A 17 17.21 3.54 -16.27
C CYS A 17 17.40 4.67 -17.32
N ARG A 18 16.35 5.46 -17.60
CA ARG A 18 16.33 6.52 -18.62
C ARG A 18 16.51 6.03 -20.08
N GLY A 19 16.63 4.73 -20.29
CA GLY A 19 16.64 4.13 -21.63
C GLY A 19 15.30 4.28 -22.34
N ALA A 20 15.25 4.03 -23.65
CA ALA A 20 14.03 4.11 -24.43
C ALA A 20 12.95 3.15 -23.89
N ALA A 21 11.74 3.64 -23.70
CA ALA A 21 10.60 2.83 -23.20
C ALA A 21 9.28 3.33 -23.82
N ARG A 22 8.32 2.41 -24.01
CA ARG A 22 6.95 2.73 -24.44
C ARG A 22 6.00 2.96 -23.28
N THR A 23 6.40 2.54 -22.09
CA THR A 23 5.68 2.65 -20.82
C THR A 23 6.60 3.30 -19.79
N LEU A 24 6.09 3.55 -18.57
CA LEU A 24 6.90 4.15 -17.51
C LEU A 24 8.15 3.34 -17.15
N LEU A 25 8.12 2.02 -17.32
CA LEU A 25 9.30 1.15 -17.19
C LEU A 25 9.58 0.43 -18.50
N CYS A 26 10.84 0.27 -18.87
CA CYS A 26 11.23 -0.65 -19.93
C CYS A 26 11.08 -2.11 -19.44
N ALA A 27 11.03 -3.06 -20.38
CA ALA A 27 10.82 -4.48 -20.04
C ALA A 27 11.88 -5.02 -19.07
N GLN A 28 13.13 -4.59 -19.20
CA GLN A 28 14.21 -5.02 -18.30
C GLN A 28 13.98 -4.49 -16.87
N CYS A 29 13.73 -3.20 -16.69
CA CYS A 29 13.48 -2.64 -15.38
C CYS A 29 12.20 -3.18 -14.73
N ASP A 30 11.17 -3.50 -15.54
CA ASP A 30 9.98 -4.17 -15.02
C ASP A 30 10.28 -5.60 -14.55
N ALA A 31 11.11 -6.35 -15.30
CA ALA A 31 11.53 -7.71 -14.91
C ALA A 31 12.41 -7.73 -13.65
N GLU A 32 13.17 -6.68 -13.40
CA GLU A 32 14.05 -6.53 -12.21
C GLU A 32 13.29 -6.07 -10.94
N LEU A 33 11.99 -5.78 -11.03
CA LEU A 33 11.22 -5.44 -9.83
C LEU A 33 11.22 -6.61 -8.82
N PRO A 34 11.46 -6.35 -7.52
CA PRO A 34 11.52 -7.38 -6.48
C PRO A 34 10.12 -7.89 -6.12
N ARG A 35 9.52 -8.67 -7.02
CA ARG A 35 8.17 -9.23 -6.85
C ARG A 35 8.12 -10.25 -5.74
N LEU A 36 7.07 -10.18 -4.92
CA LEU A 36 6.80 -11.17 -3.89
C LEU A 36 6.12 -12.41 -4.51
N GLU A 37 6.95 -13.38 -4.94
CA GLU A 37 6.52 -14.63 -5.58
C GLU A 37 6.68 -15.84 -4.66
N HIS A 38 7.33 -15.67 -3.50
CA HIS A 38 7.54 -16.73 -2.50
C HIS A 38 6.28 -16.95 -1.65
N PRO A 39 6.18 -18.11 -0.96
CA PRO A 39 5.14 -18.33 0.03
C PRO A 39 5.19 -17.28 1.14
N LEU A 40 4.09 -16.57 1.33
CA LEU A 40 3.97 -15.47 2.29
C LEU A 40 3.02 -15.82 3.42
N CYS A 41 3.28 -15.29 4.61
CA CYS A 41 2.34 -15.30 5.70
C CYS A 41 1.03 -14.60 5.27
N PRO A 42 -0.15 -15.26 5.31
CA PRO A 42 -1.40 -14.69 4.83
C PRO A 42 -1.81 -13.46 5.64
N ARG A 43 -1.35 -13.33 6.88
CA ARG A 43 -1.65 -12.17 7.71
C ARG A 43 -0.78 -10.96 7.38
N CYS A 44 0.53 -11.08 7.37
CA CYS A 44 1.41 -9.89 7.31
C CYS A 44 2.27 -9.79 6.05
N ALA A 45 2.11 -10.70 5.09
CA ALA A 45 2.84 -10.76 3.83
C ALA A 45 4.38 -10.79 3.99
N LEU A 46 4.90 -11.23 5.13
CA LEU A 46 6.31 -11.61 5.25
C LEU A 46 6.51 -13.01 4.71
N GLU A 47 7.71 -13.30 4.22
CA GLU A 47 8.09 -14.64 3.80
C GLU A 47 7.84 -15.64 4.94
N SER A 48 7.21 -16.77 4.61
CA SER A 48 6.87 -17.78 5.60
C SER A 48 6.86 -19.16 4.94
N PRO A 49 7.56 -20.15 5.51
CA PRO A 49 7.62 -21.48 4.94
C PRO A 49 6.22 -22.07 4.67
N GLY A 50 6.00 -22.55 3.43
CA GLY A 50 4.73 -23.13 3.02
C GLY A 50 3.52 -22.18 3.02
N GLY A 51 3.74 -20.87 3.18
CA GLY A 51 2.64 -19.90 3.26
C GLY A 51 1.85 -19.94 4.58
N ALA A 52 2.40 -20.55 5.64
CA ALA A 52 1.78 -20.62 6.95
C ALA A 52 1.79 -19.25 7.66
N ILE A 53 0.96 -19.11 8.70
CA ILE A 53 1.03 -17.94 9.59
C ILE A 53 2.41 -17.93 10.28
N CYS A 54 3.15 -16.83 10.13
CA CYS A 54 4.50 -16.72 10.68
C CYS A 54 4.50 -16.62 12.21
N GLY A 55 5.63 -16.97 12.85
CA GLY A 55 5.79 -16.95 14.30
C GLY A 55 5.43 -15.62 14.95
N ARG A 56 5.75 -14.49 14.29
CA ARG A 56 5.35 -13.15 14.77
C ARG A 56 3.84 -12.97 14.84
N CYS A 57 3.09 -13.42 13.82
CA CYS A 57 1.63 -13.32 13.81
C CYS A 57 0.96 -14.35 14.72
N LEU A 58 1.65 -15.44 15.07
CA LEU A 58 1.19 -16.38 16.10
C LEU A 58 1.33 -15.80 17.51
N THR A 59 2.47 -15.14 17.80
CA THR A 59 2.71 -14.52 19.13
C THR A 59 1.96 -13.20 19.31
N HIS A 60 1.88 -12.39 18.26
CA HIS A 60 1.25 -11.06 18.31
C HIS A 60 0.29 -10.94 17.12
N SER A 61 -0.91 -11.52 17.30
CA SER A 61 -1.94 -11.51 16.26
C SER A 61 -2.39 -10.07 15.97
N PRO A 62 -2.20 -9.56 14.74
CA PRO A 62 -2.71 -8.25 14.36
C PRO A 62 -4.23 -8.24 14.26
N ALA A 63 -4.84 -7.06 14.33
CA ALA A 63 -6.29 -6.89 14.20
C ALA A 63 -6.78 -7.10 12.76
N TYR A 64 -5.94 -6.88 11.73
CA TYR A 64 -6.29 -7.19 10.35
C TYR A 64 -6.23 -8.70 10.07
N ASP A 65 -7.04 -9.14 9.09
CA ASP A 65 -7.21 -10.57 8.79
C ASP A 65 -6.24 -11.07 7.74
N ALA A 66 -5.88 -10.23 6.77
CA ALA A 66 -4.98 -10.58 5.67
C ALA A 66 -4.16 -9.38 5.18
N THR A 67 -3.07 -9.66 4.46
CA THR A 67 -2.28 -8.65 3.76
C THR A 67 -1.85 -9.17 2.38
N TYR A 68 -2.07 -8.35 1.36
CA TYR A 68 -1.62 -8.57 -0.01
C TYR A 68 -0.59 -7.51 -0.36
N ALA A 69 0.59 -7.96 -0.79
CA ALA A 69 1.70 -7.10 -1.19
C ALA A 69 2.21 -7.50 -2.57
N ALA A 70 2.62 -6.54 -3.38
CA ALA A 70 3.13 -6.79 -4.73
C ALA A 70 4.64 -7.00 -4.75
N LEU A 71 5.37 -6.14 -4.06
CA LEU A 71 6.83 -6.06 -4.11
C LEU A 71 7.44 -6.07 -2.71
N THR A 72 8.69 -6.50 -2.61
CA THR A 72 9.55 -6.19 -1.47
C THR A 72 9.92 -4.70 -1.52
N TYR A 73 9.99 -4.02 -0.35
CA TYR A 73 10.49 -2.66 -0.25
C TYR A 73 12.01 -2.66 -0.30
N ASP A 74 12.54 -2.82 -1.51
CA ASP A 74 13.94 -2.85 -1.84
C ASP A 74 14.14 -2.22 -3.23
N PHE A 75 15.40 -1.94 -3.62
CA PHE A 75 15.69 -1.39 -4.94
C PHE A 75 15.28 -2.40 -6.05
N PRO A 76 14.64 -1.91 -7.13
CA PRO A 76 14.28 -0.53 -7.47
C PRO A 76 12.87 -0.09 -7.05
N ALA A 77 12.10 -0.90 -6.32
CA ALA A 77 10.74 -0.57 -5.91
C ALA A 77 10.68 0.61 -4.92
N ASP A 78 11.66 0.70 -4.01
CA ASP A 78 11.81 1.82 -3.08
C ASP A 78 11.99 3.16 -3.80
N ALA A 79 12.74 3.19 -4.91
CA ALA A 79 12.91 4.39 -5.74
C ALA A 79 11.60 4.86 -6.37
N LEU A 80 10.74 3.94 -6.83
CA LEU A 80 9.41 4.26 -7.37
C LEU A 80 8.50 4.85 -6.28
N VAL A 81 8.45 4.18 -5.12
CA VAL A 81 7.63 4.64 -3.98
C VAL A 81 8.13 5.99 -3.47
N HIS A 82 9.45 6.18 -3.35
CA HIS A 82 10.04 7.44 -2.94
C HIS A 82 9.69 8.59 -3.90
N ALA A 83 9.75 8.32 -5.21
CA ALA A 83 9.41 9.32 -6.23
C ALA A 83 7.92 9.70 -6.17
N LEU A 84 7.02 8.72 -6.00
CA LEU A 84 5.61 8.99 -5.74
C LEU A 84 5.42 9.79 -4.45
N LYS A 85 6.11 9.47 -3.37
CA LYS A 85 5.96 10.14 -2.06
C LYS A 85 6.50 11.56 -2.00
N PHE A 86 7.65 11.82 -2.62
CA PHE A 86 8.44 13.03 -2.32
C PHE A 86 8.80 13.87 -3.54
N ARG A 87 8.56 13.36 -4.77
CA ARG A 87 8.84 14.10 -6.00
C ARG A 87 7.58 14.47 -6.80
N GLY A 88 6.39 14.09 -6.31
CA GLY A 88 5.14 14.39 -7.01
C GLY A 88 4.92 13.61 -8.30
N GLU A 89 5.61 12.47 -8.49
CA GLU A 89 5.52 11.65 -9.70
C GLU A 89 4.22 10.82 -9.72
N LEU A 90 3.08 11.51 -9.82
CA LEU A 90 1.74 10.89 -9.76
C LEU A 90 1.51 9.85 -10.87
N ALA A 91 2.22 9.97 -12.00
CA ALA A 91 2.18 8.97 -13.07
C ALA A 91 2.60 7.56 -12.62
N LEU A 92 3.31 7.43 -11.48
CA LEU A 92 3.65 6.14 -10.88
C LEU A 92 2.48 5.46 -10.18
N ALA A 93 1.44 6.19 -9.77
CA ALA A 93 0.31 5.60 -9.05
C ALA A 93 -0.43 4.50 -9.86
N PRO A 94 -0.80 4.71 -11.14
CA PRO A 94 -1.39 3.64 -11.96
C PRO A 94 -0.43 2.46 -12.19
N LEU A 95 0.88 2.69 -12.32
CA LEU A 95 1.86 1.63 -12.42
C LEU A 95 1.88 0.76 -11.15
N LEU A 96 2.01 1.37 -9.98
CA LEU A 96 2.06 0.68 -8.70
C LEU A 96 0.75 -0.05 -8.39
N ALA A 97 -0.38 0.56 -8.70
CA ALA A 97 -1.69 -0.09 -8.62
C ALA A 97 -1.78 -1.30 -9.56
N GLY A 98 -1.27 -1.16 -10.80
CA GLY A 98 -1.23 -2.25 -11.77
C GLY A 98 -0.42 -3.47 -11.31
N LEU A 99 0.66 -3.26 -10.56
CA LEU A 99 1.45 -4.34 -9.95
C LEU A 99 0.71 -5.07 -8.82
N LEU A 100 -0.12 -4.35 -8.06
CA LEU A 100 -0.89 -4.91 -6.94
C LEU A 100 -2.22 -5.54 -7.40
N ALA A 101 -2.84 -5.00 -8.43
CA ALA A 101 -4.17 -5.41 -8.91
C ALA A 101 -4.34 -6.92 -9.14
N PRO A 102 -3.38 -7.68 -9.72
CA PRO A 102 -3.52 -9.13 -9.91
C PRO A 102 -3.75 -9.91 -8.62
N LYS A 103 -3.24 -9.41 -7.49
CA LYS A 103 -3.36 -10.06 -6.18
C LYS A 103 -4.70 -9.78 -5.47
N VAL A 104 -5.40 -8.69 -5.85
CA VAL A 104 -6.58 -8.20 -5.10
C VAL A 104 -7.88 -8.12 -5.89
N ARG A 105 -7.86 -8.21 -7.24
CA ARG A 105 -9.04 -7.96 -8.09
C ARG A 105 -10.21 -8.92 -7.86
N SER A 106 -9.94 -10.16 -7.46
CA SER A 106 -10.96 -11.20 -7.24
C SER A 106 -11.55 -11.20 -5.85
N LEU A 107 -11.07 -10.34 -4.95
CA LEU A 107 -11.50 -10.30 -3.55
C LEU A 107 -12.85 -9.57 -3.42
N ARG A 108 -13.72 -10.11 -2.57
CA ARG A 108 -15.00 -9.47 -2.26
C ARG A 108 -14.80 -8.44 -1.16
N ILE A 109 -14.87 -7.17 -1.52
CA ILE A 109 -14.67 -6.01 -0.64
C ILE A 109 -15.82 -5.04 -0.86
N ASP A 110 -16.39 -4.53 0.23
CA ASP A 110 -17.47 -3.56 0.21
C ASP A 110 -16.92 -2.13 0.16
N HIS A 111 -15.81 -1.85 0.87
CA HIS A 111 -15.19 -0.53 0.90
C HIS A 111 -13.67 -0.62 0.80
N VAL A 112 -13.08 0.30 0.04
CA VAL A 112 -11.63 0.50 -0.08
C VAL A 112 -11.26 1.81 0.60
N VAL A 113 -10.43 1.73 1.62
CA VAL A 113 -10.05 2.85 2.50
C VAL A 113 -8.56 3.12 2.36
N PRO A 114 -8.15 4.21 1.73
CA PRO A 114 -6.74 4.60 1.73
C PRO A 114 -6.31 5.04 3.12
N VAL A 115 -5.09 4.67 3.53
CA VAL A 115 -4.51 5.15 4.81
C VAL A 115 -4.51 6.68 4.83
N PRO A 116 -5.18 7.30 5.83
CA PRO A 116 -5.26 8.75 5.90
C PRO A 116 -3.92 9.35 6.36
N LEU A 117 -3.49 10.40 5.66
CA LEU A 117 -2.36 11.22 6.08
C LEU A 117 -2.77 12.19 7.19
N SER A 118 -1.79 12.65 7.97
CA SER A 118 -1.99 13.80 8.82
C SER A 118 -2.20 15.07 7.99
N ALA A 119 -2.90 16.06 8.56
CA ALA A 119 -3.15 17.35 7.90
C ALA A 119 -1.84 18.03 7.49
N GLU A 120 -0.81 17.98 8.35
CA GLU A 120 0.51 18.51 8.07
C GLU A 120 1.18 17.83 6.86
N ARG A 121 1.16 16.48 6.81
CA ARG A 121 1.72 15.73 5.69
C ARG A 121 0.95 15.94 4.39
N LEU A 122 -0.38 16.03 4.47
CA LEU A 122 -1.20 16.33 3.30
C LEU A 122 -0.90 17.74 2.77
N LYS A 123 -0.77 18.73 3.66
CA LYS A 123 -0.41 20.12 3.31
C LYS A 123 0.99 20.21 2.69
N SER A 124 1.99 19.53 3.27
CA SER A 124 3.37 19.57 2.78
C SER A 124 3.55 18.82 1.46
N ARG A 125 2.80 17.73 1.24
CA ARG A 125 2.91 16.87 0.05
C ARG A 125 1.96 17.26 -1.08
N GLY A 126 0.81 17.87 -0.75
CA GLY A 126 -0.23 18.28 -1.69
C GLY A 126 -1.20 17.15 -2.10
N TYR A 127 -0.90 15.89 -1.79
CA TYR A 127 -1.72 14.71 -2.12
C TYR A 127 -1.45 13.57 -1.14
N ASN A 128 -2.33 12.54 -1.20
CA ASN A 128 -2.17 11.29 -0.45
C ASN A 128 -1.87 10.15 -1.45
N GLN A 129 -0.68 9.59 -1.38
CA GLN A 129 -0.23 8.51 -2.27
C GLN A 129 -1.11 7.26 -2.21
N ALA A 130 -1.64 6.92 -1.02
CA ALA A 130 -2.55 5.79 -0.86
C ALA A 130 -3.88 6.03 -1.60
N VAL A 131 -4.37 7.28 -1.61
CA VAL A 131 -5.56 7.69 -2.40
C VAL A 131 -5.28 7.55 -3.89
N GLU A 132 -4.13 8.05 -4.36
CA GLU A 132 -3.79 7.97 -5.79
C GLU A 132 -3.67 6.51 -6.27
N ILE A 133 -3.08 5.62 -5.46
CA ILE A 133 -3.02 4.18 -5.76
C ILE A 133 -4.42 3.55 -5.74
N ALA A 134 -5.22 3.81 -4.70
CA ALA A 134 -6.54 3.22 -4.51
C ALA A 134 -7.52 3.55 -5.65
N ARG A 135 -7.44 4.76 -6.22
CA ARG A 135 -8.24 5.19 -7.38
C ARG A 135 -8.06 4.28 -8.60
N HIS A 136 -6.88 3.67 -8.76
CA HIS A 136 -6.57 2.76 -9.86
C HIS A 136 -6.80 1.27 -9.54
N LEU A 137 -7.14 0.94 -8.29
CA LEU A 137 -7.49 -0.44 -7.87
C LEU A 137 -9.00 -0.69 -7.95
N ARG A 138 -9.79 0.04 -7.19
CA ARG A 138 -11.24 -0.12 -7.03
C ARG A 138 -11.89 1.25 -6.78
N SER A 139 -12.04 2.04 -7.83
CA SER A 139 -12.67 3.36 -7.71
C SER A 139 -14.17 3.29 -7.36
N ASP A 140 -14.82 2.19 -7.68
CA ASP A 140 -16.24 1.91 -7.38
C ASP A 140 -16.56 1.74 -5.89
N ALA A 141 -15.57 1.28 -5.10
CA ALA A 141 -15.70 1.03 -3.67
C ALA A 141 -14.88 2.01 -2.81
N LEU A 142 -14.30 3.06 -3.42
CA LEU A 142 -13.38 3.97 -2.75
C LEU A 142 -14.08 4.92 -1.78
N GLU A 143 -13.65 4.88 -0.51
CA GLU A 143 -14.20 5.67 0.59
C GLU A 143 -13.12 6.53 1.25
N LEU A 144 -13.07 7.81 0.89
CA LEU A 144 -12.01 8.72 1.37
C LEU A 144 -12.22 9.24 2.79
N ALA A 145 -13.47 9.31 3.23
CA ALA A 145 -13.86 9.88 4.52
C ALA A 145 -14.27 8.83 5.57
N LEU A 146 -14.14 7.53 5.27
CA LEU A 146 -14.56 6.47 6.17
C LEU A 146 -13.63 6.34 7.39
N CYS A 147 -12.35 6.54 7.20
CA CYS A 147 -11.34 6.54 8.24
C CYS A 147 -10.59 7.87 8.25
N GLU A 148 -10.53 8.51 9.39
CA GLU A 148 -9.85 9.79 9.58
C GLU A 148 -8.71 9.66 10.57
N ARG A 149 -7.61 10.39 10.32
CA ARG A 149 -6.52 10.54 11.30
C ARG A 149 -6.80 11.71 12.22
N THR A 150 -6.95 11.43 13.51
CA THR A 150 -7.33 12.43 14.54
C THR A 150 -6.14 13.04 15.28
N ARG A 151 -4.97 12.41 15.22
CA ARG A 151 -3.75 12.89 15.87
C ARG A 151 -2.54 12.74 14.95
N ASP A 152 -1.69 13.76 14.96
CA ASP A 152 -0.37 13.70 14.34
C ASP A 152 0.57 12.92 15.25
N ALA A 153 1.16 11.86 14.74
CA ALA A 153 2.27 11.17 15.38
C ALA A 153 3.59 11.71 14.83
N PRO A 154 4.63 11.90 15.66
CA PRO A 154 5.94 12.30 15.17
C PRO A 154 6.45 11.42 14.03
N PRO A 155 7.37 11.91 13.17
CA PRO A 155 7.93 11.11 12.08
C PRO A 155 8.52 9.79 12.61
N GLN A 156 8.09 8.66 12.03
CA GLN A 156 8.44 7.32 12.51
C GLN A 156 9.80 6.81 12.00
N ILE A 157 10.59 7.66 11.34
CA ILE A 157 11.76 7.22 10.57
C ILE A 157 12.87 6.64 11.49
N GLU A 158 12.89 6.99 12.78
CA GLU A 158 13.98 6.64 13.71
C GLU A 158 13.56 5.84 14.95
N LEU A 159 12.29 5.41 15.05
CA LEU A 159 11.80 4.77 16.28
C LEU A 159 11.86 3.24 16.25
N PRO A 160 12.26 2.57 17.36
CA PRO A 160 12.17 1.12 17.53
C PRO A 160 10.73 0.60 17.37
N TYR A 161 10.58 -0.71 17.05
CA TYR A 161 9.30 -1.37 16.77
C TYR A 161 8.20 -1.07 17.81
N GLY A 162 8.51 -1.21 19.09
CA GLY A 162 7.54 -1.01 20.19
C GLY A 162 7.08 0.45 20.36
N GLU A 163 7.89 1.41 19.95
CA GLU A 163 7.53 2.83 19.98
C GLU A 163 6.64 3.21 18.80
N ARG A 164 6.83 2.58 17.63
CA ARG A 164 5.95 2.78 16.47
C ARG A 164 4.52 2.35 16.75
N GLN A 165 4.30 1.27 17.51
CA GLN A 165 2.96 0.85 17.91
C GLN A 165 2.31 1.84 18.88
N ARG A 166 3.06 2.36 19.86
CA ARG A 166 2.55 3.34 20.84
C ARG A 166 2.16 4.66 20.18
N ASN A 167 2.91 5.10 19.18
CA ASN A 167 2.70 6.37 18.50
C ASN A 167 1.42 6.43 17.64
N VAL A 168 0.92 5.29 17.15
CA VAL A 168 -0.29 5.27 16.30
C VAL A 168 -1.55 4.86 17.06
N ARG A 169 -1.44 4.44 18.33
CA ARG A 169 -2.58 3.97 19.12
C ARG A 169 -3.60 5.09 19.33
N GLY A 170 -4.87 4.86 18.93
CA GLY A 170 -5.96 5.84 19.00
C GLY A 170 -5.77 7.05 18.06
N ALA A 171 -4.93 6.92 17.02
CA ALA A 171 -4.70 7.99 16.05
C ALA A 171 -5.74 8.03 14.93
N PHE A 172 -6.66 7.07 14.89
CA PHE A 172 -7.67 6.97 13.84
C PHE A 172 -9.08 6.90 14.41
N ARG A 173 -10.05 7.32 13.60
CA ARG A 173 -11.48 7.27 13.90
C ARG A 173 -12.23 6.78 12.65
N CYS A 174 -13.18 5.86 12.83
CA CYS A 174 -14.16 5.52 11.82
C CYS A 174 -15.33 6.51 11.93
N THR A 175 -15.84 6.99 10.82
CA THR A 175 -16.86 8.07 10.77
C THR A 175 -18.29 7.55 10.86
N ARG A 176 -18.52 6.23 10.65
CA ARG A 176 -19.85 5.61 10.70
C ARG A 176 -19.77 4.13 11.11
N SER A 177 -20.90 3.49 11.42
CA SER A 177 -21.02 2.04 11.56
C SER A 177 -20.71 1.32 10.25
N LEU A 178 -20.17 0.12 10.32
CA LEU A 178 -19.76 -0.70 9.17
C LEU A 178 -20.62 -1.97 8.96
N ASP A 179 -21.50 -2.28 9.91
CA ASP A 179 -22.56 -3.29 9.80
C ASP A 179 -22.13 -4.64 9.16
N GLY A 180 -20.97 -5.14 9.54
CA GLY A 180 -20.43 -6.40 9.02
C GLY A 180 -19.66 -6.28 7.70
N ALA A 181 -19.36 -5.07 7.22
CA ALA A 181 -18.68 -4.85 5.94
C ALA A 181 -17.25 -5.46 5.92
N ARG A 182 -16.82 -5.79 4.71
CA ARG A 182 -15.47 -6.22 4.38
C ARG A 182 -14.67 -5.04 3.83
N ILE A 183 -13.58 -4.69 4.48
CA ILE A 183 -12.81 -3.48 4.19
C ILE A 183 -11.41 -3.85 3.69
N ALA A 184 -10.98 -3.21 2.60
CA ALA A 184 -9.58 -3.19 2.19
C ALA A 184 -8.94 -1.85 2.57
N VAL A 185 -7.82 -1.90 3.30
CA VAL A 185 -7.01 -0.72 3.63
C VAL A 185 -5.84 -0.64 2.67
N VAL A 186 -5.71 0.47 1.93
CA VAL A 186 -4.65 0.66 0.91
C VAL A 186 -3.54 1.52 1.48
N ASP A 187 -2.28 1.08 1.31
CA ASP A 187 -1.07 1.87 1.60
C ASP A 187 0.02 1.60 0.55
N ASP A 188 1.03 2.44 0.50
CA ASP A 188 2.17 2.25 -0.39
C ASP A 188 3.25 1.34 0.22
N VAL A 189 3.52 1.44 1.52
CA VAL A 189 4.56 0.67 2.22
C VAL A 189 4.07 0.12 3.57
N MET A 190 4.14 -1.18 3.73
CA MET A 190 3.98 -1.80 5.04
C MET A 190 5.35 -2.14 5.63
N THR A 191 5.79 -1.39 6.64
CA THR A 191 7.00 -1.68 7.41
C THR A 191 6.70 -2.63 8.57
N THR A 192 6.40 -2.13 9.76
CA THR A 192 6.03 -2.94 10.92
C THR A 192 4.58 -3.43 10.89
N GLY A 193 3.72 -2.76 10.12
CA GLY A 193 2.27 -2.97 10.10
C GLY A 193 1.51 -2.25 11.21
N ALA A 194 2.17 -1.48 12.08
CA ALA A 194 1.53 -0.83 13.23
C ALA A 194 0.39 0.12 12.83
N THR A 195 0.55 0.90 11.77
CA THR A 195 -0.48 1.80 11.24
C THR A 195 -1.70 1.02 10.77
N LEU A 196 -1.48 -0.04 9.98
CA LEU A 196 -2.54 -0.89 9.44
C LEU A 196 -3.25 -1.67 10.53
N ASP A 197 -2.53 -2.12 11.56
CA ASP A 197 -3.09 -2.80 12.74
C ASP A 197 -4.03 -1.86 13.52
N GLU A 198 -3.63 -0.61 13.75
CA GLU A 198 -4.46 0.36 14.46
C GLU A 198 -5.70 0.78 13.64
N ILE A 199 -5.56 0.95 12.32
CA ILE A 199 -6.71 1.20 11.43
C ILE A 199 -7.66 0.00 11.46
N ALA A 200 -7.13 -1.23 11.35
CA ALA A 200 -7.96 -2.43 11.41
C ALA A 200 -8.71 -2.56 12.73
N ARG A 201 -8.05 -2.26 13.85
CA ARG A 201 -8.67 -2.22 15.19
C ARG A 201 -9.82 -1.21 15.26
N THR A 202 -9.59 -0.02 14.70
CA THR A 202 -10.58 1.06 14.62
C THR A 202 -11.79 0.66 13.77
N LEU A 203 -11.55 0.07 12.59
CA LEU A 203 -12.62 -0.36 11.68
C LEU A 203 -13.41 -1.54 12.25
N LYS A 204 -12.74 -2.52 12.90
CA LYS A 204 -13.43 -3.63 13.59
C LYS A 204 -14.25 -3.17 14.78
N ALA A 205 -13.76 -2.20 15.55
CA ALA A 205 -14.54 -1.59 16.63
C ALA A 205 -15.79 -0.85 16.11
N ALA A 206 -15.78 -0.39 14.86
CA ALA A 206 -16.93 0.20 14.18
C ALA A 206 -17.85 -0.84 13.50
N GLY A 207 -17.58 -2.14 13.64
CA GLY A 207 -18.44 -3.21 13.13
C GLY A 207 -17.98 -3.90 11.85
N ALA A 208 -16.76 -3.64 11.33
CA ALA A 208 -16.24 -4.38 10.18
C ALA A 208 -16.06 -5.87 10.51
N ALA A 209 -16.60 -6.76 9.68
CA ALA A 209 -16.44 -8.21 9.83
C ALA A 209 -15.05 -8.69 9.37
N HIS A 210 -14.45 -8.01 8.39
CA HIS A 210 -13.17 -8.38 7.82
C HIS A 210 -12.38 -7.14 7.40
N VAL A 211 -11.10 -7.10 7.72
CA VAL A 211 -10.19 -6.01 7.33
C VAL A 211 -8.93 -6.62 6.73
N GLU A 212 -8.65 -6.30 5.49
CA GLU A 212 -7.42 -6.72 4.82
C GLU A 212 -6.60 -5.52 4.34
N ASN A 213 -5.31 -5.72 4.17
CA ASN A 213 -4.39 -4.68 3.73
C ASN A 213 -3.96 -4.94 2.30
N TRP A 214 -4.00 -3.91 1.46
CA TRP A 214 -3.51 -3.89 0.09
C TRP A 214 -2.33 -2.93 0.03
N VAL A 215 -1.12 -3.45 -0.01
CA VAL A 215 0.10 -2.64 0.03
C VAL A 215 0.96 -2.87 -1.22
N VAL A 216 1.52 -1.81 -1.76
CA VAL A 216 2.39 -1.94 -2.94
C VAL A 216 3.66 -2.68 -2.54
N THR A 217 4.27 -2.27 -1.43
CA THR A 217 5.55 -2.83 -0.99
C THR A 217 5.50 -3.29 0.46
N ARG A 218 6.24 -4.36 0.73
CA ARG A 218 6.44 -4.94 2.07
C ARG A 218 7.92 -4.88 2.44
N THR A 219 8.25 -4.19 3.53
CA THR A 219 9.63 -4.18 4.04
C THR A 219 9.96 -5.56 4.64
N PRO A 220 11.05 -6.22 4.21
CA PRO A 220 11.50 -7.46 4.83
C PRO A 220 11.86 -7.22 6.31
N LEU A 221 11.82 -8.28 7.12
CA LEU A 221 12.44 -8.24 8.43
C LEU A 221 13.95 -8.42 8.19
N HIS A 222 14.73 -7.39 8.50
CA HIS A 222 16.16 -7.60 8.66
C HIS A 222 16.37 -8.44 9.92
N ALA A 223 17.06 -9.56 9.74
CA ALA A 223 17.48 -10.44 10.83
C ALA A 223 18.47 -9.73 11.75
#